data_f5f901f2c798d1de18a671c75d6a6841
#
_entry.id   f5f901f2c798d1de18a671c75d6a6841
#
_cell.length_a   1.000
_cell.length_b   1.000
_cell.length_c   1.000
_cell.angle_alpha   90.00
_cell.angle_beta   90.00
_cell.angle_gamma   90.00
#
_symmetry.space_group_name_H-M   'P 1'
#
loop_
_entity.id
_entity.type
_entity.pdbx_description
1 polymer ?
#
loop_
_entity_poly.entity_id
_entity_poly.type
_entity_poly.pdbx_seq_one_letter_code
_entity_poly.pdbx_strand_id
1 'polypeptide(L)'
;TDPRGGFYGRRDGNDVLDADAPKGAILNARILWTFSAAYRVLGRKEYLEAATRAKREIIDRFYDSEYGGIYWSLNADGTPLDTKKQFYAIGFAIYGLSEYVRATGGDAEALDYAQRLFRDIEEHSRDRERGGYLEACTRDWRPIADMRLSAKDDNAAKTMNTHCLLY
;
A
#
# COMPACT_ATOMS: atom_id res chain seq x y z
N THR A 1 12.24 12.36 -3.62
CA THR A 1 10.94 12.92 -3.17
C THR A 1 10.29 13.72 -4.28
N ASP A 2 8.96 13.72 -4.34
CA ASP A 2 8.15 14.50 -5.27
C ASP A 2 7.64 15.76 -4.54
N PRO A 3 7.85 16.99 -5.04
CA PRO A 3 7.33 18.21 -4.42
C PRO A 3 5.79 18.24 -4.33
N ARG A 4 5.08 17.50 -5.20
CA ARG A 4 3.61 17.37 -5.18
C ARG A 4 3.08 16.47 -4.05
N GLY A 5 3.93 15.71 -3.38
CA GLY A 5 3.62 14.78 -2.30
C GLY A 5 4.33 13.44 -2.49
N GLY A 6 4.65 12.75 -1.40
CA GLY A 6 5.27 11.43 -1.41
C GLY A 6 6.55 11.32 -2.22
N PHE A 7 6.58 10.35 -3.10
CA PHE A 7 7.74 10.01 -3.93
C PHE A 7 7.33 9.88 -5.40
N TYR A 8 8.28 10.08 -6.30
CA TYR A 8 8.07 9.83 -7.73
C TYR A 8 7.76 8.36 -8.01
N GLY A 9 6.92 8.12 -8.99
CA GLY A 9 6.48 6.77 -9.34
C GLY A 9 7.54 5.95 -10.07
N ARG A 10 8.46 6.58 -10.83
CA ARG A 10 9.37 5.86 -11.73
C ARG A 10 10.66 6.60 -12.01
N ARG A 11 11.75 5.81 -12.08
CA ARG A 11 12.98 6.10 -12.83
C ARG A 11 13.23 4.96 -13.81
N ASP A 12 13.78 5.25 -14.97
CA ASP A 12 14.15 4.23 -15.94
C ASP A 12 15.51 3.57 -15.63
N GLY A 13 15.94 2.64 -16.48
CA GLY A 13 17.21 1.93 -16.32
C GLY A 13 18.46 2.81 -16.47
N ASN A 14 18.32 4.03 -16.99
CA ASN A 14 19.38 5.03 -17.12
C ASN A 14 19.31 6.12 -16.03
N ASP A 15 18.52 5.88 -14.98
CA ASP A 15 18.27 6.81 -13.86
C ASP A 15 17.55 8.10 -14.30
N VAL A 16 16.88 8.11 -15.45
CA VAL A 16 16.08 9.24 -15.91
C VAL A 16 14.75 9.26 -15.17
N LEU A 17 14.46 10.39 -14.53
CA LEU A 17 13.21 10.59 -13.79
C LEU A 17 12.04 10.78 -14.75
N ASP A 18 11.00 9.95 -14.59
CA ASP A 18 9.67 10.18 -15.16
C ASP A 18 8.80 10.86 -14.09
N ALA A 19 8.73 12.19 -14.16
CA ALA A 19 8.04 12.98 -13.14
C ALA A 19 6.51 12.80 -13.15
N ASP A 20 5.95 12.35 -14.27
CA ASP A 20 4.51 12.20 -14.45
C ASP A 20 4.05 10.74 -14.39
N ALA A 21 4.97 9.83 -14.07
CA ALA A 21 4.64 8.43 -13.87
C ALA A 21 3.64 8.24 -12.71
N PRO A 22 2.67 7.31 -12.86
CA PRO A 22 1.76 6.94 -11.79
C PRO A 22 2.50 6.43 -10.55
N LYS A 23 1.93 6.69 -9.38
CA LYS A 23 2.42 6.22 -8.09
C LYS A 23 1.71 4.93 -7.70
N GLY A 24 2.46 3.86 -7.50
CA GLY A 24 1.92 2.57 -7.07
C GLY A 24 1.84 2.43 -5.55
N ALA A 25 0.77 1.84 -5.04
CA ALA A 25 0.57 1.62 -3.61
C ALA A 25 1.67 0.75 -2.99
N ILE A 26 2.04 -0.35 -3.64
CA ILE A 26 3.09 -1.27 -3.15
C ILE A 26 4.43 -0.55 -3.01
N LEU A 27 4.81 0.27 -4.00
CA LEU A 27 6.06 1.03 -3.94
C LEU A 27 6.08 1.96 -2.73
N ASN A 28 5.01 2.75 -2.52
CA ASN A 28 4.93 3.70 -1.41
C ASN A 28 4.89 3.00 -0.04
N ALA A 29 4.21 1.88 0.09
CA ALA A 29 4.20 1.07 1.30
C ALA A 29 5.59 0.48 1.60
N ARG A 30 6.33 0.02 0.60
CA ARG A 30 7.70 -0.48 0.76
C ARG A 30 8.68 0.63 1.11
N ILE A 31 8.51 1.83 0.56
CA ILE A 31 9.29 3.02 0.95
C ILE A 31 9.03 3.33 2.44
N LEU A 32 7.78 3.34 2.87
CA LEU A 32 7.41 3.54 4.27
C LEU A 32 8.12 2.53 5.17
N TRP A 33 8.04 1.24 4.84
CA TRP A 33 8.69 0.19 5.62
C TRP A 33 10.21 0.39 5.67
N THR A 34 10.82 0.61 4.50
CA THR A 34 12.29 0.71 4.38
C THR A 34 12.86 1.85 5.22
N PHE A 35 12.28 3.05 5.13
CA PHE A 35 12.77 4.19 5.90
C PHE A 35 12.41 4.08 7.39
N SER A 36 11.30 3.46 7.75
CA SER A 36 10.96 3.16 9.15
C SER A 36 11.95 2.19 9.76
N ALA A 37 12.27 1.09 9.08
CA ALA A 37 13.27 0.13 9.53
C ALA A 37 14.68 0.75 9.61
N ALA A 38 15.06 1.56 8.61
CA ALA A 38 16.33 2.28 8.63
C ALA A 38 16.44 3.24 9.82
N TYR A 39 15.37 3.99 10.10
CA TYR A 39 15.33 4.85 11.30
C TYR A 39 15.45 4.04 12.59
N ARG A 40 14.70 2.96 12.72
CA ARG A 40 14.74 2.11 13.92
C ARG A 40 16.13 1.51 14.19
N VAL A 41 16.87 1.18 13.13
CA VAL A 41 18.21 0.56 13.25
C VAL A 41 19.32 1.60 13.38
N LEU A 42 19.27 2.70 12.64
CA LEU A 42 20.35 3.66 12.50
C LEU A 42 20.12 4.96 13.29
N GLY A 43 18.91 5.24 13.76
CA GLY A 43 18.58 6.41 14.57
C GLY A 43 18.68 7.77 13.87
N ARG A 44 18.84 7.80 12.53
CA ARG A 44 19.07 9.03 11.78
C ARG A 44 17.72 9.71 11.41
N LYS A 45 17.58 10.99 11.76
CA LYS A 45 16.33 11.77 11.61
C LYS A 45 15.84 11.84 10.17
N GLU A 46 16.73 11.91 9.19
CA GLU A 46 16.36 11.96 7.78
C GLU A 46 15.58 10.72 7.32
N TYR A 47 15.79 9.56 7.92
CA TYR A 47 15.01 8.36 7.65
C TYR A 47 13.60 8.46 8.25
N LEU A 48 13.46 9.04 9.45
CA LEU A 48 12.15 9.29 10.03
C LEU A 48 11.34 10.31 9.20
N GLU A 49 11.98 11.36 8.71
CA GLU A 49 11.35 12.36 7.84
C GLU A 49 10.85 11.73 6.54
N ALA A 50 11.67 10.88 5.91
CA ALA A 50 11.27 10.13 4.71
C ALA A 50 10.13 9.14 5.00
N ALA A 51 10.19 8.41 6.12
CA ALA A 51 9.13 7.50 6.55
C ALA A 51 7.82 8.24 6.83
N THR A 52 7.88 9.37 7.55
CA THR A 52 6.71 10.21 7.84
C THR A 52 6.07 10.73 6.55
N ARG A 53 6.88 11.13 5.58
CA ARG A 53 6.41 11.55 4.25
C ARG A 53 5.69 10.40 3.54
N ALA A 54 6.23 9.18 3.58
CA ALA A 54 5.59 8.01 3.01
C ALA A 54 4.29 7.63 3.74
N LYS A 55 4.27 7.72 5.09
CA LYS A 55 3.05 7.52 5.90
C LYS A 55 1.95 8.49 5.46
N ARG A 56 2.27 9.78 5.30
CA ARG A 56 1.30 10.78 4.83
C ARG A 56 0.76 10.44 3.45
N GLU A 57 1.61 10.02 2.51
CA GLU A 57 1.14 9.63 1.18
C GLU A 57 0.16 8.44 1.24
N ILE A 58 0.41 7.44 2.10
CA ILE A 58 -0.51 6.31 2.29
C ILE A 58 -1.84 6.78 2.90
N ILE A 59 -1.80 7.56 3.97
CA ILE A 59 -2.99 7.94 4.72
C ILE A 59 -3.81 9.01 3.99
N ASP A 60 -3.15 10.03 3.44
CA ASP A 60 -3.83 11.23 2.93
C ASP A 60 -4.23 11.07 1.45
N ARG A 61 -3.61 10.13 0.70
CA ARG A 61 -3.80 10.00 -0.75
C ARG A 61 -4.23 8.60 -1.20
N PHE A 62 -3.57 7.54 -0.72
CA PHE A 62 -3.93 6.18 -1.10
C PHE A 62 -5.14 5.65 -0.36
N TYR A 63 -5.36 6.04 0.90
CA TYR A 63 -6.52 5.56 1.66
C TYR A 63 -7.82 6.11 1.08
N ASP A 64 -8.78 5.21 0.84
CA ASP A 64 -10.12 5.58 0.36
C ASP A 64 -11.00 5.92 1.56
N SER A 65 -11.23 7.21 1.78
CA SER A 65 -12.03 7.69 2.92
C SER A 65 -13.53 7.37 2.82
N GLU A 66 -14.00 7.01 1.61
CA GLU A 66 -15.41 6.68 1.38
C GLU A 66 -15.71 5.21 1.63
N TYR A 67 -14.85 4.30 1.10
CA TYR A 67 -15.09 2.86 1.17
C TYR A 67 -14.09 2.09 2.04
N GLY A 68 -13.04 2.71 2.53
CA GLY A 68 -11.93 1.99 3.17
C GLY A 68 -10.95 1.37 2.17
N GLY A 69 -9.93 0.67 2.68
CA GLY A 69 -8.86 0.13 1.86
C GLY A 69 -7.97 1.20 1.24
N ILE A 70 -7.15 0.82 0.27
CA ILE A 70 -6.31 1.76 -0.48
C ILE A 70 -6.54 1.60 -1.98
N TYR A 71 -6.33 2.68 -2.73
CA TYR A 71 -6.29 2.65 -4.20
C TYR A 71 -5.06 1.87 -4.68
N TRP A 72 -5.17 1.17 -5.82
CA TRP A 72 -4.06 0.48 -6.44
C TRP A 72 -2.97 1.43 -6.92
N SER A 73 -3.38 2.53 -7.56
CA SER A 73 -2.44 3.56 -8.02
C SER A 73 -3.07 4.96 -8.01
N LEU A 74 -2.19 5.96 -7.98
CA LEU A 74 -2.52 7.38 -8.11
C LEU A 74 -1.85 7.96 -9.34
N ASN A 75 -2.41 9.04 -9.88
CA ASN A 75 -1.73 9.94 -10.79
C ASN A 75 -0.52 10.60 -10.10
N ALA A 76 0.36 11.20 -10.86
CA ALA A 76 1.54 11.90 -10.32
C ALA A 76 1.18 13.05 -9.35
N ASP A 77 0.01 13.68 -9.53
CA ASP A 77 -0.50 14.75 -8.65
C ASP A 77 -1.15 14.23 -7.36
N GLY A 78 -1.30 12.90 -7.22
CA GLY A 78 -1.89 12.23 -6.06
C GLY A 78 -3.40 12.00 -6.15
N THR A 79 -4.05 12.30 -7.28
CA THR A 79 -5.44 11.92 -7.50
C THR A 79 -5.57 10.42 -7.82
N PRO A 80 -6.68 9.74 -7.42
CA PRO A 80 -6.88 8.34 -7.72
C PRO A 80 -6.83 8.03 -9.24
N LEU A 81 -6.08 6.98 -9.62
CA LEU A 81 -5.98 6.51 -11.01
C LEU A 81 -6.66 5.15 -11.18
N ASP A 82 -6.15 4.11 -10.55
CA ASP A 82 -6.79 2.81 -10.49
C ASP A 82 -7.28 2.58 -9.06
N THR A 83 -8.59 2.51 -8.91
CA THR A 83 -9.25 2.48 -7.59
C THR A 83 -9.58 1.08 -7.10
N LYS A 84 -9.27 0.03 -7.88
CA LYS A 84 -9.49 -1.36 -7.44
C LYS A 84 -8.80 -1.65 -6.12
N LYS A 85 -9.39 -2.51 -5.30
CA LYS A 85 -8.84 -2.97 -4.03
C LYS A 85 -8.05 -4.25 -4.27
N GLN A 86 -6.74 -4.13 -4.33
CA GLN A 86 -5.83 -5.28 -4.37
C GLN A 86 -5.39 -5.60 -2.94
N PHE A 87 -5.76 -6.77 -2.42
CA PHE A 87 -5.46 -7.14 -1.03
C PHE A 87 -3.96 -7.30 -0.77
N TYR A 88 -3.20 -7.65 -1.79
CA TYR A 88 -1.74 -7.63 -1.74
C TYR A 88 -1.20 -6.21 -1.41
N ALA A 89 -1.73 -5.17 -2.04
CA ALA A 89 -1.33 -3.79 -1.75
C ALA A 89 -1.78 -3.34 -0.35
N ILE A 90 -2.98 -3.72 0.07
CA ILE A 90 -3.49 -3.44 1.42
C ILE A 90 -2.59 -4.10 2.47
N GLY A 91 -2.18 -5.35 2.25
CA GLY A 91 -1.24 -6.05 3.11
C GLY A 91 0.12 -5.34 3.21
N PHE A 92 0.65 -4.81 2.10
CA PHE A 92 1.87 -3.99 2.12
C PHE A 92 1.70 -2.68 2.89
N ALA A 93 0.54 -2.04 2.80
CA ALA A 93 0.26 -0.83 3.58
C ALA A 93 0.26 -1.13 5.09
N ILE A 94 -0.38 -2.23 5.52
CA ILE A 94 -0.34 -2.70 6.91
C ILE A 94 1.11 -2.96 7.34
N TYR A 95 1.88 -3.65 6.51
CA TYR A 95 3.29 -3.97 6.77
C TYR A 95 4.13 -2.71 6.98
N GLY A 96 3.98 -1.70 6.11
CA GLY A 96 4.67 -0.42 6.22
C GLY A 96 4.25 0.39 7.45
N LEU A 97 2.94 0.51 7.69
CA LEU A 97 2.40 1.22 8.85
C LEU A 97 2.82 0.56 10.17
N SER A 98 2.81 -0.77 10.24
CA SER A 98 3.23 -1.52 11.42
C SER A 98 4.70 -1.30 11.76
N GLU A 99 5.60 -1.27 10.75
CA GLU A 99 7.02 -0.95 11.00
C GLU A 99 7.21 0.51 11.41
N TYR A 100 6.40 1.44 10.88
CA TYR A 100 6.42 2.83 11.34
C TYR A 100 6.00 2.97 12.81
N VAL A 101 4.95 2.25 13.24
CA VAL A 101 4.54 2.19 14.66
C VAL A 101 5.69 1.69 15.54
N ARG A 102 6.39 0.61 15.10
CA ARG A 102 7.55 0.09 15.84
C ARG A 102 8.70 1.09 15.91
N ALA A 103 8.97 1.76 14.81
CA ALA A 103 10.09 2.70 14.70
C ALA A 103 9.87 3.98 15.52
N THR A 104 8.62 4.41 15.69
CA THR A 104 8.26 5.62 16.43
C THR A 104 7.90 5.37 17.90
N GLY A 105 7.84 4.10 18.32
CA GLY A 105 7.45 3.73 19.69
C GLY A 105 5.95 3.86 19.94
N GLY A 106 5.09 3.84 18.89
CA GLY A 106 3.66 3.75 19.07
C GLY A 106 2.84 4.89 18.43
N ASP A 107 3.14 5.28 17.20
CA ASP A 107 2.31 6.26 16.46
C ASP A 107 0.85 5.77 16.37
N ALA A 108 -0.06 6.45 17.09
CA ALA A 108 -1.44 6.01 17.23
C ALA A 108 -2.24 6.11 15.92
N GLU A 109 -1.93 7.10 15.06
CA GLU A 109 -2.59 7.26 13.78
C GLU A 109 -2.21 6.11 12.83
N ALA A 110 -0.92 5.79 12.71
CA ALA A 110 -0.47 4.68 11.87
C ALA A 110 -1.04 3.34 12.36
N LEU A 111 -1.15 3.14 13.67
CA LEU A 111 -1.77 1.94 14.25
C LEU A 111 -3.26 1.85 13.91
N ASP A 112 -4.01 2.94 14.04
CA ASP A 112 -5.44 2.96 13.72
C ASP A 112 -5.68 2.61 12.24
N TYR A 113 -4.93 3.23 11.31
CA TYR A 113 -5.04 2.90 9.89
C TYR A 113 -4.63 1.46 9.58
N ALA A 114 -3.58 0.94 10.18
CA ALA A 114 -3.20 -0.46 10.02
C ALA A 114 -4.31 -1.41 10.47
N GLN A 115 -4.96 -1.11 11.59
CA GLN A 115 -6.09 -1.90 12.12
C GLN A 115 -7.36 -1.79 11.26
N ARG A 116 -7.65 -0.62 10.68
CA ARG A 116 -8.76 -0.44 9.72
C ARG A 116 -8.52 -1.31 8.49
N LEU A 117 -7.35 -1.20 7.88
CA LEU A 117 -6.97 -2.00 6.71
C LEU A 117 -7.00 -3.51 6.99
N PHE A 118 -6.62 -3.94 8.18
CA PHE A 118 -6.74 -5.34 8.58
C PHE A 118 -8.21 -5.79 8.64
N ARG A 119 -9.11 -4.97 9.22
CA ARG A 119 -10.54 -5.26 9.22
C ARG A 119 -11.12 -5.34 7.80
N ASP A 120 -10.71 -4.43 6.91
CA ASP A 120 -11.13 -4.46 5.49
C ASP A 120 -10.74 -5.79 4.81
N ILE A 121 -9.53 -6.32 5.09
CA ILE A 121 -9.10 -7.65 4.58
C ILE A 121 -9.97 -8.77 5.16
N GLU A 122 -10.19 -8.78 6.46
CA GLU A 122 -10.98 -9.84 7.11
C GLU A 122 -12.45 -9.84 6.68
N GLU A 123 -12.99 -8.66 6.36
CA GLU A 123 -14.37 -8.51 5.92
C GLU A 123 -14.55 -8.86 4.44
N HIS A 124 -13.67 -8.39 3.56
CA HIS A 124 -13.89 -8.39 2.12
C HIS A 124 -13.05 -9.41 1.33
N SER A 125 -11.92 -9.86 1.89
CA SER A 125 -11.03 -10.81 1.21
C SER A 125 -11.17 -12.24 1.72
N ARG A 126 -11.51 -12.43 2.98
CA ARG A 126 -11.53 -13.75 3.59
C ARG A 126 -12.62 -14.65 3.01
N ASP A 127 -12.22 -15.74 2.38
CA ASP A 127 -13.14 -16.79 1.93
C ASP A 127 -13.51 -17.70 3.11
N ARG A 128 -14.71 -17.50 3.65
CA ARG A 128 -15.19 -18.22 4.84
C ARG A 128 -15.61 -19.66 4.53
N GLU A 129 -15.88 -19.99 3.26
CA GLU A 129 -16.32 -21.33 2.85
C GLU A 129 -15.14 -22.23 2.51
N ARG A 130 -14.15 -21.69 1.78
CA ARG A 130 -13.04 -22.48 1.24
C ARG A 130 -11.69 -22.14 1.88
N GLY A 131 -11.68 -21.18 2.81
CA GLY A 131 -10.47 -20.68 3.46
C GLY A 131 -9.61 -19.80 2.54
N GLY A 132 -8.64 -19.14 3.14
CA GLY A 132 -7.74 -18.19 2.44
C GLY A 132 -8.39 -16.87 2.10
N TYR A 133 -7.72 -16.12 1.22
CA TYR A 133 -8.05 -14.73 0.91
C TYR A 133 -8.14 -14.52 -0.60
N LEU A 134 -9.13 -13.75 -1.05
CA LEU A 134 -9.27 -13.33 -2.44
C LEU A 134 -8.23 -12.27 -2.81
N GLU A 135 -7.95 -12.11 -4.11
CA GLU A 135 -6.91 -11.18 -4.61
C GLU A 135 -7.38 -9.75 -4.73
N ALA A 136 -8.60 -9.51 -5.21
CA ALA A 136 -9.07 -8.17 -5.50
C ALA A 136 -10.58 -8.03 -5.46
N CYS A 137 -11.02 -6.77 -5.27
CA CYS A 137 -12.40 -6.31 -5.44
C CYS A 137 -12.43 -4.99 -6.22
N THR A 138 -13.64 -4.59 -6.64
CA THR A 138 -13.89 -3.22 -7.10
C THR A 138 -13.67 -2.22 -5.95
N ARG A 139 -13.69 -0.91 -6.24
CA ARG A 139 -13.53 0.14 -5.23
C ARG A 139 -14.52 0.00 -4.06
N ASP A 140 -15.74 -0.37 -4.36
CA ASP A 140 -16.87 -0.54 -3.43
C ASP A 140 -17.06 -2.00 -2.98
N TRP A 141 -15.98 -2.78 -2.99
CA TRP A 141 -15.87 -4.14 -2.48
C TRP A 141 -16.69 -5.22 -3.21
N ARG A 142 -17.23 -4.93 -4.39
CA ARG A 142 -17.91 -5.93 -5.20
C ARG A 142 -16.91 -6.86 -5.91
N PRO A 143 -17.32 -8.08 -6.28
CA PRO A 143 -16.48 -8.97 -7.07
C PRO A 143 -15.98 -8.31 -8.37
N ILE A 144 -14.74 -8.58 -8.74
CA ILE A 144 -14.12 -8.11 -9.98
C ILE A 144 -13.65 -9.30 -10.82
N ALA A 145 -13.82 -9.20 -12.15
CA ALA A 145 -13.49 -10.30 -13.05
C ALA A 145 -11.97 -10.46 -13.24
N ASP A 146 -11.23 -9.37 -13.29
CA ASP A 146 -9.76 -9.38 -13.41
C ASP A 146 -9.13 -9.05 -12.07
N MET A 147 -8.63 -10.10 -11.40
CA MET A 147 -7.99 -10.00 -10.09
C MET A 147 -6.46 -9.88 -10.17
N ARG A 148 -5.87 -9.89 -11.38
CA ARG A 148 -4.41 -9.89 -11.57
C ARG A 148 -3.76 -8.64 -11.00
N LEU A 149 -2.55 -8.83 -10.48
CA LEU A 149 -1.66 -7.71 -10.11
C LEU A 149 -1.08 -7.03 -11.37
N SER A 150 -0.79 -7.82 -12.40
CA SER A 150 -0.29 -7.33 -13.67
C SER A 150 -0.78 -8.19 -14.85
N ALA A 151 -0.61 -7.70 -16.07
CA ALA A 151 -0.96 -8.44 -17.28
C ALA A 151 -0.13 -9.72 -17.50
N LYS A 152 0.95 -9.92 -16.73
CA LYS A 152 1.83 -11.10 -16.82
C LYS A 152 1.36 -12.25 -15.92
N ASP A 153 0.45 -11.98 -15.00
CA ASP A 153 -0.01 -12.96 -14.03
C ASP A 153 -1.21 -13.74 -14.55
N ASP A 154 -1.37 -14.96 -14.10
CA ASP A 154 -2.59 -15.72 -14.29
C ASP A 154 -3.73 -15.08 -13.48
N ASN A 155 -4.94 -15.08 -14.04
CA ASN A 155 -6.12 -14.55 -13.34
C ASN A 155 -6.67 -15.58 -12.35
N ALA A 156 -6.01 -15.70 -11.21
CA ALA A 156 -6.40 -16.58 -10.12
C ALA A 156 -7.10 -15.79 -9.01
N ALA A 157 -8.15 -16.38 -8.44
CA ALA A 157 -8.88 -15.75 -7.34
C ALA A 157 -8.08 -15.71 -6.03
N LYS A 158 -7.06 -16.56 -5.88
CA LYS A 158 -6.17 -16.66 -4.72
C LYS A 158 -4.76 -16.97 -5.19
N THR A 159 -3.78 -16.24 -4.68
CA THR A 159 -2.37 -16.46 -5.01
C THR A 159 -1.52 -16.67 -3.77
N MET A 160 -0.36 -17.28 -3.96
CA MET A 160 0.65 -17.42 -2.92
C MET A 160 1.17 -16.05 -2.48
N ASN A 161 1.30 -15.08 -3.39
CA ASN A 161 1.83 -13.75 -3.08
C ASN A 161 1.02 -13.06 -1.98
N THR A 162 -0.31 -12.99 -2.15
CA THR A 162 -1.20 -12.37 -1.16
C THR A 162 -1.18 -13.14 0.16
N HIS A 163 -1.25 -14.49 0.13
CA HIS A 163 -1.24 -15.30 1.34
C HIS A 163 0.07 -15.17 2.12
N CYS A 164 1.22 -15.22 1.47
CA CYS A 164 2.52 -15.05 2.13
C CYS A 164 2.65 -13.68 2.82
N LEU A 165 2.16 -12.62 2.17
CA LEU A 165 2.22 -11.28 2.74
C LEU A 165 1.27 -11.12 3.94
N LEU A 166 0.03 -11.61 3.84
CA LEU A 166 -0.96 -11.50 4.92
C LEU A 166 -0.56 -12.31 6.16
N TYR A 167 0.13 -13.44 5.99
CA TYR A 167 0.71 -14.19 7.09
C TYR A 167 1.79 -13.42 7.84
#